data_44dd3032216ae48d6a185eec411b667c
#
_entry.id   44dd3032216ae48d6a185eec411b667c
#
_cell.length_a   1.000
_cell.length_b   1.000
_cell.length_c   1.000
_cell.angle_alpha   90.00
_cell.angle_beta   90.00
_cell.angle_gamma   90.00
#
_symmetry.space_group_name_H-M   'P 1'
#
loop_
_entity.id
_entity.type
_entity.pdbx_description
1 polymer ?
#
loop_
_entity_poly.entity_id
_entity_poly.type
_entity_poly.pdbx_seq_one_letter_code
_entity_poly.pdbx_strand_id
1 'polypeptide(L)'
;RLAAIYDARPARSTPHDFLQYALDALGVSLQLHNKSNLDEIPREGPLLIVANHPLGGLEGMAIAKVIAEIRPDLQVLTNQLLRRIPELAELFIGVDVLSSNAAAGNVSGIKQVHKHLKNEGAVLIFPAGMVSAYDHSQRKILDRSWNRLVGQLLKRYQCTCLPVHVGGRNSGYFYAAGMLHPRLRTALLPRQLANKQGFTLPLTFGRPVPAPELRLLKNPKAIADYLRVSTDALARAPIQQRLDHHQGVDTFDPEISSTELISTINTLAEYRLIEHEQFDVYCAPFESLGLVMEQIAIAREITFRSVGEGTGLSKDSDQFDPHYLHLFLWDKSGLRIAGAYRVGFVDEIISKQG
;
A
#
# COMPACT_ATOMS: atom_id res chain seq x y z
N ARG A 1 25.50 -15.98 -13.70
CA ARG A 1 25.42 -14.54 -13.44
C ARG A 1 25.37 -14.24 -11.95
N LEU A 2 24.40 -14.80 -11.16
CA LEU A 2 24.34 -14.50 -9.72
C LEU A 2 25.61 -14.90 -8.97
N ALA A 3 26.17 -16.09 -9.26
CA ALA A 3 27.44 -16.53 -8.70
C ALA A 3 28.58 -15.54 -9.02
N ALA A 4 28.71 -15.14 -10.30
CA ALA A 4 29.72 -14.18 -10.70
C ALA A 4 29.58 -12.80 -10.02
N ILE A 5 28.32 -12.33 -9.82
CA ILE A 5 28.06 -11.10 -9.03
C ILE A 5 28.53 -11.32 -7.59
N TYR A 6 28.19 -12.46 -6.98
CA TYR A 6 28.58 -12.74 -5.61
C TYR A 6 30.12 -12.86 -5.44
N ASP A 7 30.78 -13.53 -6.38
CA ASP A 7 32.25 -13.71 -6.37
C ASP A 7 32.99 -12.39 -6.52
N ALA A 8 32.43 -11.42 -7.27
CA ALA A 8 33.02 -10.11 -7.49
C ALA A 8 32.70 -9.06 -6.39
N ARG A 9 32.01 -9.47 -5.31
CA ARG A 9 31.63 -8.54 -4.25
C ARG A 9 32.83 -7.99 -3.48
N PRO A 10 32.75 -6.75 -2.95
CA PRO A 10 33.80 -6.18 -2.10
C PRO A 10 34.04 -7.02 -0.85
N ALA A 11 35.29 -7.25 -0.50
CA ALA A 11 35.63 -7.94 0.74
C ALA A 11 35.22 -7.10 1.96
N ARG A 12 34.75 -7.76 3.01
CA ARG A 12 34.35 -7.12 4.30
C ARG A 12 33.25 -6.05 4.16
N SER A 13 32.27 -6.26 3.28
CA SER A 13 31.11 -5.39 3.16
C SER A 13 30.24 -5.45 4.41
N THR A 14 29.76 -4.29 4.89
CA THR A 14 28.65 -4.24 5.83
C THR A 14 27.36 -4.74 5.12
N PRO A 15 26.31 -5.16 5.86
CA PRO A 15 25.03 -5.50 5.24
C PRO A 15 24.51 -4.42 4.29
N HIS A 16 24.64 -3.14 4.68
CA HIS A 16 24.21 -2.00 3.89
C HIS A 16 25.01 -1.86 2.58
N ASP A 17 26.36 -1.93 2.65
CA ASP A 17 27.23 -1.86 1.47
C ASP A 17 26.95 -3.01 0.51
N PHE A 18 26.73 -4.21 1.06
CA PHE A 18 26.39 -5.38 0.25
C PHE A 18 25.04 -5.23 -0.44
N LEU A 19 24.01 -4.67 0.22
CA LEU A 19 22.72 -4.39 -0.41
C LEU A 19 22.85 -3.42 -1.57
N GLN A 20 23.61 -2.32 -1.38
CA GLN A 20 23.88 -1.36 -2.45
C GLN A 20 24.60 -2.03 -3.62
N TYR A 21 25.71 -2.71 -3.32
CA TYR A 21 26.46 -3.45 -4.34
C TYR A 21 25.60 -4.43 -5.12
N ALA A 22 24.76 -5.23 -4.42
CA ALA A 22 23.92 -6.22 -5.06
C ALA A 22 22.88 -5.61 -6.00
N LEU A 23 22.26 -4.48 -5.62
CA LEU A 23 21.31 -3.77 -6.48
C LEU A 23 22.02 -3.21 -7.72
N ASP A 24 23.19 -2.58 -7.55
CA ASP A 24 23.98 -2.01 -8.64
C ASP A 24 24.46 -3.09 -9.61
N ALA A 25 25.01 -4.20 -9.11
CA ALA A 25 25.50 -5.31 -9.90
C ALA A 25 24.37 -6.07 -10.64
N LEU A 26 23.16 -6.06 -10.08
CA LEU A 26 21.96 -6.55 -10.77
C LEU A 26 21.47 -5.58 -11.83
N GLY A 27 21.91 -4.30 -11.79
CA GLY A 27 21.45 -3.24 -12.67
C GLY A 27 20.05 -2.76 -12.31
N VAL A 28 19.70 -2.74 -11.02
CA VAL A 28 18.39 -2.33 -10.51
C VAL A 28 18.48 -0.94 -9.88
N SER A 29 17.67 -0.01 -10.35
CA SER A 29 17.49 1.30 -9.74
C SER A 29 16.21 1.32 -8.88
N LEU A 30 16.20 2.14 -7.82
CA LEU A 30 15.03 2.31 -6.96
C LEU A 30 14.30 3.60 -7.32
N GLN A 31 12.97 3.51 -7.49
CA GLN A 31 12.10 4.66 -7.62
C GLN A 31 11.24 4.77 -6.36
N LEU A 32 11.56 5.76 -5.52
CA LEU A 32 10.89 5.94 -4.24
C LEU A 32 9.77 6.97 -4.36
N HIS A 33 8.55 6.54 -3.99
CA HIS A 33 7.36 7.38 -3.95
C HIS A 33 6.98 7.68 -2.50
N ASN A 34 6.36 8.84 -2.26
CA ASN A 34 5.94 9.32 -0.94
C ASN A 34 7.12 9.37 0.06
N LYS A 35 8.25 9.90 -0.37
CA LYS A 35 9.47 9.96 0.44
C LYS A 35 9.29 10.70 1.77
N SER A 36 8.39 11.69 1.82
CA SER A 36 8.05 12.41 3.06
C SER A 36 7.57 11.49 4.19
N ASN A 37 6.92 10.38 3.85
CA ASN A 37 6.47 9.40 4.85
C ASN A 37 7.65 8.67 5.52
N LEU A 38 8.85 8.67 4.92
CA LEU A 38 10.06 8.13 5.53
C LEU A 38 10.52 8.97 6.73
N ASP A 39 10.27 10.27 6.71
CA ASP A 39 10.61 11.19 7.79
C ASP A 39 9.71 10.98 9.02
N GLU A 40 8.50 10.41 8.82
CA GLU A 40 7.55 10.06 9.87
C GLU A 40 7.85 8.71 10.54
N ILE A 41 8.83 7.95 10.05
CA ILE A 41 9.20 6.65 10.64
C ILE A 41 9.83 6.87 12.02
N PRO A 42 9.31 6.23 13.09
CA PRO A 42 9.91 6.35 14.41
C PRO A 42 11.33 5.74 14.41
N ARG A 43 12.29 6.52 14.84
CA ARG A 43 13.71 6.11 14.91
C ARG A 43 13.98 5.10 16.02
N GLU A 44 13.10 5.06 17.02
CA GLU A 44 13.15 4.16 18.18
C GLU A 44 11.78 3.52 18.39
N GLY A 45 11.73 2.50 19.24
CA GLY A 45 10.51 1.75 19.53
C GLY A 45 10.20 0.65 18.49
N PRO A 46 9.26 -0.25 18.81
CA PRO A 46 8.98 -1.40 17.97
C PRO A 46 8.29 -0.97 16.67
N LEU A 47 8.87 -1.33 15.55
CA LEU A 47 8.40 -1.01 14.21
C LEU A 47 8.17 -2.29 13.39
N LEU A 48 7.01 -2.42 12.79
CA LEU A 48 6.73 -3.51 11.86
C LEU A 48 6.52 -2.94 10.45
N ILE A 49 7.38 -3.30 9.51
CA ILE A 49 7.24 -2.97 8.10
C ILE A 49 6.54 -4.14 7.40
N VAL A 50 5.49 -3.86 6.65
CA VAL A 50 4.76 -4.86 5.87
C VAL A 50 4.73 -4.49 4.40
N ALA A 51 4.93 -5.47 3.52
CA ALA A 51 4.92 -5.23 2.08
C ALA A 51 4.25 -6.38 1.31
N ASN A 52 3.70 -6.07 0.13
CA ASN A 52 3.34 -7.08 -0.85
C ASN A 52 4.61 -7.76 -1.41
N HIS A 53 4.47 -8.95 -2.01
CA HIS A 53 5.60 -9.81 -2.36
C HIS A 53 5.62 -10.21 -3.84
N PRO A 54 5.76 -9.26 -4.80
CA PRO A 54 5.62 -9.58 -6.23
C PRO A 54 6.83 -10.24 -6.88
N LEU A 55 8.07 -10.02 -6.38
CA LEU A 55 9.29 -10.33 -7.10
C LEU A 55 10.14 -11.44 -6.45
N GLY A 56 10.10 -11.59 -5.12
CA GLY A 56 10.88 -12.57 -4.37
C GLY A 56 11.96 -11.92 -3.50
N GLY A 57 13.25 -12.20 -3.72
CA GLY A 57 14.32 -11.66 -2.88
C GLY A 57 14.64 -10.17 -3.12
N LEU A 58 14.29 -9.64 -4.28
CA LEU A 58 14.69 -8.29 -4.70
C LEU A 58 14.08 -7.20 -3.81
N GLU A 59 12.77 -7.28 -3.54
CA GLU A 59 12.09 -6.29 -2.73
C GLU A 59 12.54 -6.27 -1.27
N GLY A 60 12.90 -7.45 -0.74
CA GLY A 60 13.47 -7.53 0.61
C GLY A 60 14.79 -6.76 0.71
N MET A 61 15.67 -6.91 -0.29
CA MET A 61 16.93 -6.16 -0.38
C MET A 61 16.68 -4.66 -0.56
N ALA A 62 15.75 -4.30 -1.44
CA ALA A 62 15.47 -2.90 -1.78
C ALA A 62 14.86 -2.13 -0.60
N ILE A 63 13.85 -2.72 0.09
CA ILE A 63 13.25 -2.09 1.28
C ILE A 63 14.28 -2.01 2.40
N ALA A 64 15.05 -3.09 2.63
CA ALA A 64 16.08 -3.11 3.66
C ALA A 64 17.14 -2.03 3.42
N LYS A 65 17.58 -1.80 2.17
CA LYS A 65 18.53 -0.73 1.81
C LYS A 65 18.03 0.66 2.26
N VAL A 66 16.74 0.94 2.02
CA VAL A 66 16.15 2.26 2.35
C VAL A 66 15.89 2.39 3.84
N ILE A 67 15.31 1.37 4.46
CA ILE A 67 14.89 1.44 5.87
C ILE A 67 16.07 1.36 6.83
N ALA A 68 17.14 0.63 6.50
CA ALA A 68 18.30 0.52 7.36
C ALA A 68 19.05 1.86 7.57
N GLU A 69 18.88 2.82 6.67
CA GLU A 69 19.40 4.19 6.85
C GLU A 69 18.69 4.94 7.98
N ILE A 70 17.44 4.60 8.26
CA ILE A 70 16.61 5.21 9.29
C ILE A 70 16.61 4.38 10.57
N ARG A 71 16.55 3.04 10.41
CA ARG A 71 16.51 2.02 11.45
C ARG A 71 17.62 0.99 11.22
N PRO A 72 18.84 1.27 11.71
CA PRO A 72 19.99 0.36 11.57
C PRO A 72 19.77 -1.01 12.25
N ASP A 73 18.83 -1.07 13.18
CA ASP A 73 18.40 -2.27 13.88
C ASP A 73 17.40 -3.13 13.08
N LEU A 74 17.10 -2.78 11.82
CA LEU A 74 16.18 -3.52 10.97
C LEU A 74 16.59 -4.98 10.83
N GLN A 75 15.62 -5.89 11.02
CA GLN A 75 15.73 -7.29 10.62
C GLN A 75 14.62 -7.67 9.63
N VAL A 76 14.92 -8.56 8.70
CA VAL A 76 14.00 -8.99 7.62
C VAL A 76 13.64 -10.46 7.83
N LEU A 77 12.36 -10.76 8.00
CA LEU A 77 11.86 -12.14 8.03
C LEU A 77 11.84 -12.71 6.62
N THR A 78 12.69 -13.69 6.35
CA THR A 78 12.88 -14.22 5.00
C THR A 78 13.12 -15.74 4.99
N ASN A 79 13.22 -16.33 3.79
CA ASN A 79 13.56 -17.73 3.66
C ASN A 79 14.97 -18.01 4.22
N GLN A 80 15.09 -19.08 5.00
CA GLN A 80 16.35 -19.49 5.61
C GLN A 80 17.52 -19.66 4.62
N LEU A 81 17.24 -19.95 3.34
CA LEU A 81 18.26 -20.04 2.31
C LEU A 81 19.02 -18.72 2.11
N LEU A 82 18.38 -17.58 2.27
CA LEU A 82 19.01 -16.25 2.11
C LEU A 82 19.98 -15.92 3.23
N ARG A 83 19.86 -16.54 4.41
CA ARG A 83 20.84 -16.41 5.50
C ARG A 83 22.18 -17.07 5.20
N ARG A 84 22.27 -17.88 4.13
CA ARG A 84 23.54 -18.44 3.67
C ARG A 84 24.46 -17.42 3.02
N ILE A 85 23.97 -16.20 2.76
CA ILE A 85 24.77 -15.06 2.33
C ILE A 85 25.36 -14.44 3.61
N PRO A 86 26.67 -14.60 3.90
CA PRO A 86 27.27 -14.20 5.16
C PRO A 86 27.07 -12.71 5.48
N GLU A 87 27.15 -11.85 4.46
CA GLU A 87 27.02 -10.39 4.57
C GLU A 87 25.62 -9.97 5.02
N LEU A 88 24.59 -10.81 4.83
CA LEU A 88 23.21 -10.55 5.18
C LEU A 88 22.74 -11.39 6.40
N ALA A 89 23.60 -12.20 6.99
CA ALA A 89 23.22 -13.14 8.05
C ALA A 89 22.66 -12.45 9.30
N GLU A 90 23.16 -11.26 9.64
CA GLU A 90 22.69 -10.47 10.78
C GLU A 90 21.39 -9.72 10.48
N LEU A 91 21.19 -9.32 9.21
CA LEU A 91 20.01 -8.63 8.75
C LEU A 91 18.79 -9.59 8.63
N PHE A 92 19.02 -10.88 8.37
CA PHE A 92 17.96 -11.83 8.02
C PHE A 92 17.58 -12.77 9.16
N ILE A 93 16.30 -12.78 9.51
CA ILE A 93 15.67 -13.84 10.33
C ILE A 93 15.13 -14.91 9.39
N GLY A 94 15.69 -16.12 9.48
CA GLY A 94 15.31 -17.23 8.62
C GLY A 94 14.07 -17.97 9.07
N VAL A 95 13.14 -18.23 8.13
CA VAL A 95 12.03 -19.18 8.28
C VAL A 95 12.06 -20.19 7.16
N ASP A 96 11.62 -21.40 7.42
CA ASP A 96 11.48 -22.45 6.43
C ASP A 96 10.07 -22.40 5.81
N VAL A 97 9.99 -22.01 4.55
CA VAL A 97 8.73 -21.95 3.78
C VAL A 97 8.57 -23.11 2.81
N LEU A 98 9.55 -24.01 2.73
CA LEU A 98 9.64 -25.05 1.69
C LEU A 98 9.45 -26.47 2.22
N SER A 99 9.74 -26.74 3.50
CA SER A 99 9.66 -28.10 4.05
C SER A 99 8.24 -28.48 4.46
N SER A 100 7.95 -29.76 4.43
CA SER A 100 6.69 -30.32 4.95
C SER A 100 6.56 -30.14 6.47
N ASN A 101 7.68 -29.94 7.19
CA ASN A 101 7.76 -29.70 8.63
C ASN A 101 8.00 -28.20 8.96
N ALA A 102 7.56 -27.30 8.08
CA ALA A 102 7.74 -25.85 8.22
C ALA A 102 7.31 -25.32 9.59
N ALA A 103 6.29 -25.90 10.21
CA ALA A 103 5.81 -25.46 11.54
C ALA A 103 6.88 -25.59 12.62
N ALA A 104 7.61 -26.68 12.66
CA ALA A 104 8.68 -26.89 13.66
C ALA A 104 9.93 -26.04 13.35
N GLY A 105 10.31 -25.92 12.07
CA GLY A 105 11.45 -25.11 11.61
C GLY A 105 11.25 -23.60 11.81
N ASN A 106 10.01 -23.12 11.77
CA ASN A 106 9.68 -21.72 11.88
C ASN A 106 9.65 -21.19 13.32
N VAL A 107 9.59 -22.07 14.33
CA VAL A 107 9.53 -21.66 15.75
C VAL A 107 10.73 -20.80 16.13
N SER A 108 11.93 -21.13 15.67
CA SER A 108 13.16 -20.37 15.96
C SER A 108 13.12 -18.97 15.34
N GLY A 109 12.78 -18.85 14.06
CA GLY A 109 12.68 -17.55 13.38
C GLY A 109 11.59 -16.67 13.99
N ILE A 110 10.42 -17.24 14.27
CA ILE A 110 9.34 -16.49 14.93
C ILE A 110 9.73 -16.05 16.35
N LYS A 111 10.44 -16.88 17.12
CA LYS A 111 10.99 -16.48 18.43
C LYS A 111 11.97 -15.31 18.31
N GLN A 112 12.80 -15.28 17.27
CA GLN A 112 13.71 -14.16 17.00
C GLN A 112 12.93 -12.86 16.70
N VAL A 113 11.88 -12.93 15.87
CA VAL A 113 10.99 -11.78 15.64
C VAL A 113 10.39 -11.27 16.95
N HIS A 114 9.85 -12.18 17.77
CA HIS A 114 9.30 -11.81 19.08
C HIS A 114 10.34 -11.16 19.99
N LYS A 115 11.56 -11.70 20.05
CA LYS A 115 12.66 -11.14 20.85
C LYS A 115 13.05 -9.75 20.35
N HIS A 116 13.17 -9.59 19.02
CA HIS A 116 13.60 -8.34 18.43
C HIS A 116 12.56 -7.22 18.63
N LEU A 117 11.28 -7.48 18.39
CA LEU A 117 10.20 -6.52 18.66
C LEU A 117 10.04 -6.20 20.15
N LYS A 118 10.28 -7.18 21.06
CA LYS A 118 10.29 -6.94 22.51
C LYS A 118 11.41 -5.98 22.93
N ASN A 119 12.51 -5.99 22.19
CA ASN A 119 13.66 -5.10 22.39
C ASN A 119 13.53 -3.82 21.53
N GLU A 120 12.31 -3.44 21.18
CA GLU A 120 11.99 -2.22 20.42
C GLU A 120 12.59 -2.15 19.02
N GLY A 121 12.97 -3.29 18.44
CA GLY A 121 13.58 -3.37 17.12
C GLY A 121 12.59 -3.24 15.97
N ALA A 122 13.13 -3.00 14.76
CA ALA A 122 12.39 -2.93 13.50
C ALA A 122 12.40 -4.27 12.77
N VAL A 123 11.25 -4.71 12.24
CA VAL A 123 11.13 -5.96 11.48
C VAL A 123 10.36 -5.74 10.17
N LEU A 124 10.93 -6.18 9.05
CA LEU A 124 10.25 -6.28 7.77
C LEU A 124 9.67 -7.69 7.58
N ILE A 125 8.39 -7.76 7.25
CA ILE A 125 7.68 -9.01 6.98
C ILE A 125 6.91 -8.88 5.66
N PHE A 126 6.89 -9.98 4.90
CA PHE A 126 6.00 -10.18 3.75
C PHE A 126 4.83 -11.10 4.18
N PRO A 127 3.68 -10.53 4.58
CA PRO A 127 2.65 -11.32 5.28
C PRO A 127 1.95 -12.37 4.41
N ALA A 128 2.07 -12.27 3.09
CA ALA A 128 1.60 -13.29 2.14
C ALA A 128 2.37 -14.61 2.28
N GLY A 129 3.61 -14.58 2.85
CA GLY A 129 4.49 -15.72 3.08
C GLY A 129 5.04 -16.36 1.80
N MET A 130 4.52 -15.99 0.64
CA MET A 130 4.96 -16.47 -0.68
C MET A 130 4.83 -15.36 -1.70
N VAL A 131 5.66 -15.43 -2.75
CA VAL A 131 5.59 -14.50 -3.90
C VAL A 131 4.22 -14.54 -4.54
N SER A 132 3.72 -13.37 -4.96
CA SER A 132 2.43 -13.17 -5.62
C SER A 132 2.23 -14.17 -6.77
N ALA A 133 1.00 -14.61 -6.94
CA ALA A 133 0.61 -15.60 -7.93
C ALA A 133 -0.55 -15.08 -8.79
N TYR A 134 -0.75 -15.72 -9.95
CA TYR A 134 -1.92 -15.47 -10.74
C TYR A 134 -3.17 -16.05 -10.05
N ASP A 135 -4.15 -15.19 -9.79
CA ASP A 135 -5.46 -15.57 -9.26
C ASP A 135 -6.44 -15.71 -10.42
N HIS A 136 -6.97 -16.93 -10.60
CA HIS A 136 -7.88 -17.25 -11.69
C HIS A 136 -9.25 -16.59 -11.54
N SER A 137 -9.71 -16.36 -10.30
CA SER A 137 -11.02 -15.77 -10.02
C SER A 137 -11.03 -14.28 -10.36
N GLN A 138 -9.96 -13.57 -10.02
CA GLN A 138 -9.82 -12.13 -10.24
C GLN A 138 -9.05 -11.77 -11.53
N ARG A 139 -8.50 -12.77 -12.22
CA ARG A 139 -7.66 -12.60 -13.43
C ARG A 139 -6.50 -11.62 -13.24
N LYS A 140 -5.93 -11.58 -12.05
CA LYS A 140 -4.86 -10.66 -11.65
C LYS A 140 -3.74 -11.40 -10.93
N ILE A 141 -2.56 -10.78 -10.90
CA ILE A 141 -1.44 -11.23 -10.07
C ILE A 141 -1.62 -10.58 -8.71
N LEU A 142 -1.80 -11.39 -7.68
CA LEU A 142 -2.11 -10.93 -6.33
C LEU A 142 -1.30 -11.72 -5.29
N ASP A 143 -1.09 -11.08 -4.16
CA ASP A 143 -0.67 -11.77 -2.95
C ASP A 143 -1.76 -12.72 -2.45
N ARG A 144 -1.34 -13.80 -1.82
CA ARG A 144 -2.25 -14.62 -1.03
C ARG A 144 -2.79 -13.80 0.15
N SER A 145 -3.84 -14.31 0.80
CA SER A 145 -4.36 -13.69 2.01
C SER A 145 -3.25 -13.53 3.06
N TRP A 146 -3.12 -12.35 3.63
CA TRP A 146 -2.10 -12.03 4.60
C TRP A 146 -2.31 -12.78 5.92
N ASN A 147 -1.21 -13.27 6.48
CA ASN A 147 -1.24 -14.07 7.70
C ASN A 147 -1.59 -13.22 8.92
N ARG A 148 -2.47 -13.75 9.79
CA ARG A 148 -2.85 -13.11 11.06
C ARG A 148 -1.68 -12.84 12.02
N LEU A 149 -0.51 -13.47 11.81
CA LEU A 149 0.69 -13.23 12.61
C LEU A 149 1.04 -11.75 12.71
N VAL A 150 0.93 -11.01 11.60
CA VAL A 150 1.20 -9.56 11.58
C VAL A 150 0.30 -8.83 12.59
N GLY A 151 -1.01 -9.09 12.57
CA GLY A 151 -1.92 -8.47 13.52
C GLY A 151 -1.67 -8.92 14.99
N GLN A 152 -1.21 -10.16 15.20
CA GLN A 152 -0.82 -10.64 16.53
C GLN A 152 0.41 -9.90 17.06
N LEU A 153 1.44 -9.71 16.22
CA LEU A 153 2.66 -8.98 16.58
C LEU A 153 2.35 -7.51 16.91
N LEU A 154 1.57 -6.85 16.04
CA LEU A 154 1.16 -5.44 16.22
C LEU A 154 0.39 -5.24 17.53
N LYS A 155 -0.58 -6.11 17.84
CA LYS A 155 -1.33 -6.03 19.09
C LYS A 155 -0.45 -6.30 20.32
N ARG A 156 0.45 -7.29 20.23
CA ARG A 156 1.27 -7.71 21.37
C ARG A 156 2.33 -6.69 21.76
N TYR A 157 3.02 -6.12 20.76
CA TYR A 157 4.17 -5.24 20.99
C TYR A 157 3.84 -3.76 20.81
N GLN A 158 2.58 -3.44 20.48
CA GLN A 158 2.14 -2.07 20.26
C GLN A 158 3.00 -1.36 19.21
N CYS A 159 3.36 -2.09 18.15
CA CYS A 159 4.21 -1.57 17.09
C CYS A 159 3.49 -0.51 16.25
N THR A 160 4.23 0.52 15.84
CA THR A 160 3.88 1.28 14.64
C THR A 160 4.03 0.39 13.42
N CYS A 161 3.14 0.49 12.45
CA CYS A 161 3.19 -0.29 11.21
C CYS A 161 3.44 0.61 10.00
N LEU A 162 4.47 0.29 9.20
CA LEU A 162 4.75 0.96 7.94
C LEU A 162 4.31 0.05 6.78
N PRO A 163 3.23 0.37 6.05
CA PRO A 163 2.88 -0.33 4.83
C PRO A 163 3.76 0.16 3.66
N VAL A 164 4.29 -0.77 2.88
CA VAL A 164 5.11 -0.48 1.68
C VAL A 164 4.56 -1.26 0.49
N HIS A 165 4.23 -0.56 -0.58
CA HIS A 165 3.86 -1.22 -1.83
C HIS A 165 5.07 -1.33 -2.75
N VAL A 166 5.29 -2.53 -3.24
CA VAL A 166 6.32 -2.88 -4.21
C VAL A 166 5.68 -3.04 -5.57
N GLY A 167 6.10 -2.23 -6.53
CA GLY A 167 5.63 -2.34 -7.91
C GLY A 167 6.40 -3.37 -8.72
N GLY A 168 5.86 -3.63 -9.92
CA GLY A 168 6.46 -4.56 -10.86
C GLY A 168 5.94 -5.99 -10.74
N ARG A 169 6.44 -6.84 -11.64
CA ARG A 169 6.04 -8.26 -11.75
C ARG A 169 7.18 -9.11 -12.28
N ASN A 170 7.10 -10.40 -12.07
CA ASN A 170 7.93 -11.39 -12.71
C ASN A 170 7.44 -11.67 -14.13
N SER A 171 8.17 -12.47 -14.89
CA SER A 171 7.84 -12.80 -16.28
C SER A 171 6.59 -13.68 -16.39
N GLY A 172 5.93 -13.67 -17.55
CA GLY A 172 4.75 -14.50 -17.81
C GLY A 172 4.99 -16.00 -17.59
N TYR A 173 6.15 -16.50 -18.00
CA TYR A 173 6.49 -17.91 -17.81
C TYR A 173 6.67 -18.28 -16.32
N PHE A 174 7.06 -17.35 -15.45
CA PHE A 174 7.12 -17.57 -14.01
C PHE A 174 5.73 -17.89 -13.43
N TYR A 175 4.73 -17.14 -13.85
CA TYR A 175 3.35 -17.38 -13.40
C TYR A 175 2.78 -18.65 -14.04
N ALA A 176 3.05 -18.90 -15.33
CA ALA A 176 2.64 -20.13 -16.02
C ALA A 176 3.21 -21.38 -15.34
N ALA A 177 4.50 -21.38 -15.00
CA ALA A 177 5.11 -22.47 -14.24
C ALA A 177 4.48 -22.65 -12.85
N GLY A 178 4.09 -21.54 -12.21
CA GLY A 178 3.39 -21.56 -10.93
C GLY A 178 1.97 -22.14 -10.99
N MET A 179 1.30 -22.05 -12.13
CA MET A 179 0.01 -22.71 -12.37
C MET A 179 0.15 -24.22 -12.49
N LEU A 180 1.26 -24.69 -13.05
CA LEU A 180 1.55 -26.14 -13.12
C LEU A 180 1.91 -26.69 -11.74
N HIS A 181 2.84 -26.05 -11.04
CA HIS A 181 3.21 -26.46 -9.68
C HIS A 181 3.91 -25.31 -8.90
N PRO A 182 3.51 -25.02 -7.65
CA PRO A 182 4.08 -23.91 -6.85
C PRO A 182 5.61 -24.00 -6.64
N ARG A 183 6.19 -25.21 -6.54
CA ARG A 183 7.64 -25.41 -6.38
C ARG A 183 8.43 -24.98 -7.61
N LEU A 184 7.88 -25.11 -8.82
CA LEU A 184 8.53 -24.66 -10.07
C LEU A 184 8.69 -23.14 -10.06
N ARG A 185 7.67 -22.43 -9.59
CA ARG A 185 7.74 -20.97 -9.40
C ARG A 185 8.87 -20.58 -8.45
N THR A 186 8.97 -21.25 -7.30
CA THR A 186 10.04 -20.98 -6.34
C THR A 186 11.43 -21.26 -6.92
N ALA A 187 11.60 -22.34 -7.68
CA ALA A 187 12.85 -22.68 -8.34
C ALA A 187 13.28 -21.66 -9.41
N LEU A 188 12.33 -20.93 -9.99
CA LEU A 188 12.61 -19.90 -10.99
C LEU A 188 13.02 -18.54 -10.37
N LEU A 189 12.85 -18.30 -9.07
CA LEU A 189 13.17 -17.02 -8.43
C LEU A 189 14.61 -16.54 -8.67
N PRO A 190 15.67 -17.40 -8.59
CA PRO A 190 17.02 -16.95 -8.89
C PRO A 190 17.18 -16.46 -10.33
N ARG A 191 16.49 -17.11 -11.29
CA ARG A 191 16.50 -16.68 -12.68
C ARG A 191 15.76 -15.36 -12.88
N GLN A 192 14.63 -15.16 -12.19
CA GLN A 192 13.91 -13.89 -12.23
C GLN A 192 14.77 -12.75 -11.68
N LEU A 193 15.48 -12.98 -10.58
CA LEU A 193 16.40 -12.01 -10.00
C LEU A 193 17.55 -11.68 -10.98
N ALA A 194 18.17 -12.70 -11.59
CA ALA A 194 19.24 -12.51 -12.56
C ALA A 194 18.83 -11.70 -13.81
N ASN A 195 17.56 -11.67 -14.16
CA ASN A 195 17.04 -11.01 -15.36
C ASN A 195 16.49 -9.60 -15.10
N LYS A 196 16.87 -8.95 -13.99
CA LYS A 196 16.38 -7.61 -13.62
C LYS A 196 17.28 -6.45 -14.09
N GLN A 197 18.21 -6.69 -14.98
CA GLN A 197 19.09 -5.63 -15.51
C GLN A 197 18.29 -4.51 -16.18
N GLY A 198 18.56 -3.26 -15.77
CA GLY A 198 17.85 -2.08 -16.26
C GLY A 198 16.44 -1.92 -15.68
N PHE A 199 16.09 -2.73 -14.67
CA PHE A 199 14.79 -2.64 -14.03
C PHE A 199 14.75 -1.52 -12.99
N THR A 200 13.78 -0.63 -13.12
CA THR A 200 13.48 0.37 -12.09
C THR A 200 12.39 -0.20 -11.17
N LEU A 201 12.73 -0.36 -9.89
CA LEU A 201 11.85 -0.92 -8.88
C LEU A 201 11.09 0.21 -8.17
N PRO A 202 9.76 0.35 -8.39
CA PRO A 202 8.96 1.31 -7.66
C PRO A 202 8.69 0.82 -6.24
N LEU A 203 9.00 1.65 -5.25
CA LEU A 203 8.65 1.48 -3.85
C LEU A 203 7.80 2.66 -3.41
N THR A 204 6.56 2.41 -2.98
CA THR A 204 5.66 3.43 -2.46
C THR A 204 5.49 3.23 -0.96
N PHE A 205 5.94 4.21 -0.18
CA PHE A 205 5.84 4.17 1.28
C PHE A 205 4.51 4.75 1.72
N GLY A 206 3.73 3.98 2.49
CA GLY A 206 2.54 4.48 3.15
C GLY A 206 2.89 5.34 4.36
N ARG A 207 1.90 6.04 4.90
CA ARG A 207 2.06 6.71 6.19
C ARG A 207 2.20 5.66 7.29
N PRO A 208 3.13 5.84 8.25
CA PRO A 208 3.21 5.00 9.42
C PRO A 208 1.89 5.00 10.21
N VAL A 209 1.33 3.83 10.45
CA VAL A 209 0.08 3.63 11.20
C VAL A 209 0.42 3.37 12.65
N PRO A 210 0.09 4.25 13.59
CA PRO A 210 0.43 4.07 15.01
C PRO A 210 -0.42 2.99 15.66
N ALA A 211 0.12 2.34 16.70
CA ALA A 211 -0.54 1.24 17.40
C ALA A 211 -1.97 1.55 17.90
N PRO A 212 -2.30 2.76 18.41
CA PRO A 212 -3.66 3.09 18.83
C PRO A 212 -4.70 2.95 17.72
N GLU A 213 -4.39 3.34 16.49
CA GLU A 213 -5.30 3.18 15.33
C GLU A 213 -5.58 1.70 15.04
N LEU A 214 -4.54 0.85 15.09
CA LEU A 214 -4.68 -0.58 14.83
C LEU A 214 -5.46 -1.32 15.92
N ARG A 215 -5.50 -0.78 17.16
CA ARG A 215 -6.30 -1.35 18.25
C ARG A 215 -7.80 -1.27 18.02
N LEU A 216 -8.27 -0.30 17.24
CA LEU A 216 -9.69 -0.15 16.92
C LEU A 216 -10.23 -1.34 16.11
N LEU A 217 -9.34 -2.09 15.46
CA LEU A 217 -9.73 -3.26 14.68
C LEU A 217 -9.98 -4.48 15.58
N LYS A 218 -11.10 -5.20 15.33
CA LYS A 218 -11.65 -6.23 16.20
C LYS A 218 -10.67 -7.35 16.57
N ASN A 219 -9.90 -7.82 15.59
CA ASN A 219 -9.04 -9.00 15.77
C ASN A 219 -7.78 -8.94 14.87
N PRO A 220 -6.76 -9.81 15.11
CA PRO A 220 -5.54 -9.84 14.33
C PRO A 220 -5.72 -10.08 12.83
N LYS A 221 -6.78 -10.79 12.42
CA LYS A 221 -7.05 -11.00 10.99
C LYS A 221 -7.56 -9.72 10.34
N ALA A 222 -8.45 -8.99 11.00
CA ALA A 222 -8.95 -7.70 10.51
C ALA A 222 -7.79 -6.68 10.35
N ILE A 223 -6.80 -6.69 11.25
CA ILE A 223 -5.59 -5.85 11.10
C ILE A 223 -4.80 -6.25 9.83
N ALA A 224 -4.57 -7.55 9.63
CA ALA A 224 -3.83 -8.02 8.46
C ALA A 224 -4.57 -7.68 7.15
N ASP A 225 -5.89 -7.79 7.13
CA ASP A 225 -6.72 -7.45 5.96
C ASP A 225 -6.72 -5.93 5.70
N TYR A 226 -6.85 -5.11 6.74
CA TYR A 226 -6.74 -3.66 6.64
C TYR A 226 -5.38 -3.25 6.05
N LEU A 227 -4.27 -3.78 6.60
CA LEU A 227 -2.93 -3.47 6.12
C LEU A 227 -2.70 -3.93 4.67
N ARG A 228 -3.27 -5.07 4.28
CA ARG A 228 -3.23 -5.52 2.90
C ARG A 228 -3.93 -4.52 1.98
N VAL A 229 -5.16 -4.14 2.29
CA VAL A 229 -5.93 -3.16 1.50
C VAL A 229 -5.20 -1.81 1.45
N SER A 230 -4.67 -1.34 2.58
CA SER A 230 -3.88 -0.10 2.64
C SER A 230 -2.62 -0.18 1.77
N THR A 231 -1.91 -1.32 1.78
CA THR A 231 -0.75 -1.54 0.92
C THR A 231 -1.12 -1.60 -0.56
N ASP A 232 -2.20 -2.31 -0.91
CA ASP A 232 -2.68 -2.40 -2.29
C ASP A 232 -3.16 -1.03 -2.82
N ALA A 233 -3.72 -0.19 -1.96
CA ALA A 233 -4.11 1.18 -2.31
C ALA A 233 -2.91 2.08 -2.70
N LEU A 234 -1.72 1.82 -2.14
CA LEU A 234 -0.48 2.52 -2.51
C LEU A 234 -0.01 2.23 -3.95
N ALA A 235 -0.52 1.16 -4.59
CA ALA A 235 -0.24 0.85 -5.99
C ALA A 235 -0.74 1.94 -6.95
N ARG A 236 -1.73 2.71 -6.51
CA ARG A 236 -2.30 3.82 -7.28
C ARG A 236 -1.39 5.03 -7.08
N ALA A 237 -0.86 5.59 -8.19
CA ALA A 237 -0.10 6.84 -8.11
C ALA A 237 -0.96 7.91 -7.39
N PRO A 238 -0.34 8.76 -6.54
CA PRO A 238 -1.05 9.88 -5.94
C PRO A 238 -1.79 10.67 -7.03
N ILE A 239 -3.02 11.05 -6.77
CA ILE A 239 -3.86 11.82 -7.69
C ILE A 239 -3.10 13.08 -8.16
N GLN A 240 -2.32 13.69 -7.28
CA GLN A 240 -1.48 14.86 -7.56
C GLN A 240 -0.48 14.64 -8.72
N GLN A 241 0.19 13.47 -8.80
CA GLN A 241 1.18 13.19 -9.87
C GLN A 241 0.53 12.86 -11.23
N ARG A 242 -0.76 12.49 -11.23
CA ARG A 242 -1.50 12.27 -12.48
C ARG A 242 -2.06 13.57 -13.05
N LEU A 243 -2.37 14.55 -12.20
CA LEU A 243 -2.83 15.87 -12.64
C LEU A 243 -1.73 16.64 -13.37
N ASP A 244 -0.44 16.47 -12.98
CA ASP A 244 0.70 17.13 -13.63
C ASP A 244 1.03 16.60 -15.05
N HIS A 245 0.49 15.43 -15.43
CA HIS A 245 0.73 14.83 -16.77
C HIS A 245 -0.39 15.08 -17.77
N HIS A 246 -1.48 15.72 -17.41
CA HIS A 246 -2.57 16.09 -18.32
C HIS A 246 -2.51 17.58 -18.69
N GLN A 247 -1.42 17.97 -19.38
CA GLN A 247 -1.43 19.20 -20.19
C GLN A 247 -2.18 18.90 -21.49
N GLY A 248 -3.44 19.30 -21.54
CA GLY A 248 -4.21 19.32 -22.77
C GLY A 248 -5.62 18.73 -22.71
N VAL A 249 -6.45 19.16 -21.77
CA VAL A 249 -7.91 19.00 -21.88
C VAL A 249 -8.56 20.22 -21.24
N ASP A 250 -9.59 20.72 -21.89
CA ASP A 250 -10.34 21.92 -21.64
C ASP A 250 -10.41 22.36 -20.18
N THR A 251 -10.10 23.63 -19.97
CA THR A 251 -10.25 24.36 -18.72
C THR A 251 -11.60 24.07 -18.08
N PHE A 252 -11.56 23.59 -16.84
CA PHE A 252 -12.74 23.53 -15.99
C PHE A 252 -13.27 24.98 -15.86
N ASP A 253 -14.45 25.23 -16.38
CA ASP A 253 -15.17 26.49 -16.25
C ASP A 253 -16.28 26.31 -15.19
N PRO A 254 -16.70 27.32 -14.48
CA PRO A 254 -16.07 28.49 -13.92
C PRO A 254 -15.78 28.34 -12.43
N GLU A 255 -14.97 29.22 -11.91
CA GLU A 255 -14.78 29.45 -10.48
C GLU A 255 -16.14 29.66 -9.76
N ILE A 256 -16.68 28.58 -9.18
CA ILE A 256 -17.71 28.75 -8.16
C ILE A 256 -17.05 29.59 -7.06
N SER A 257 -17.58 30.77 -6.86
CA SER A 257 -17.07 31.69 -5.84
C SER A 257 -17.05 30.97 -4.51
N SER A 258 -15.91 30.94 -3.84
CA SER A 258 -15.79 30.34 -2.49
C SER A 258 -16.82 30.90 -1.53
N THR A 259 -17.22 32.16 -1.70
CA THR A 259 -18.24 32.84 -0.91
C THR A 259 -19.63 32.24 -1.12
N GLU A 260 -19.99 31.92 -2.37
CA GLU A 260 -21.28 31.30 -2.69
C GLU A 260 -21.34 29.85 -2.23
N LEU A 261 -20.23 29.13 -2.33
CA LEU A 261 -20.13 27.77 -1.83
C LEU A 261 -20.27 27.72 -0.30
N ILE A 262 -19.59 28.62 0.44
CA ILE A 262 -19.74 28.75 1.90
C ILE A 262 -21.20 29.10 2.27
N SER A 263 -21.81 30.01 1.53
CA SER A 263 -23.22 30.35 1.75
C SER A 263 -24.12 29.13 1.59
N THR A 264 -23.89 28.32 0.54
CA THR A 264 -24.66 27.08 0.32
C THR A 264 -24.41 26.07 1.42
N ILE A 265 -23.15 25.87 1.86
CA ILE A 265 -22.81 24.96 2.98
C ILE A 265 -23.53 25.37 4.27
N ASN A 266 -23.63 26.67 4.55
CA ASN A 266 -24.33 27.16 5.73
C ASN A 266 -25.84 26.86 5.70
N THR A 267 -26.47 26.78 4.53
CA THR A 267 -27.87 26.34 4.42
C THR A 267 -28.10 24.86 4.71
N LEU A 268 -27.01 24.05 4.66
CA LEU A 268 -27.05 22.62 4.91
C LEU A 268 -26.85 22.24 6.38
N ALA A 269 -26.92 23.17 7.31
CA ALA A 269 -26.63 22.93 8.74
C ALA A 269 -27.46 21.78 9.34
N GLU A 270 -28.72 21.61 8.92
CA GLU A 270 -29.59 20.51 9.36
C GLU A 270 -29.15 19.11 8.88
N TYR A 271 -28.38 19.05 7.79
CA TYR A 271 -27.85 17.81 7.22
C TYR A 271 -26.45 17.47 7.71
N ARG A 272 -25.87 18.26 8.62
CA ARG A 272 -24.57 18.01 9.21
C ARG A 272 -24.62 16.86 10.20
N LEU A 273 -23.87 15.80 9.92
CA LEU A 273 -23.78 14.61 10.77
C LEU A 273 -22.68 14.72 11.82
N ILE A 274 -21.52 15.28 11.43
CA ILE A 274 -20.34 15.39 12.29
C ILE A 274 -19.73 16.77 12.10
N GLU A 275 -19.36 17.39 13.21
CA GLU A 275 -18.57 18.61 13.26
C GLU A 275 -17.19 18.30 13.86
N HIS A 276 -16.14 18.70 13.17
CA HIS A 276 -14.76 18.58 13.63
C HIS A 276 -14.01 19.88 13.35
N GLU A 277 -12.88 20.11 14.01
CA GLU A 277 -12.11 21.36 13.88
C GLU A 277 -11.82 21.73 12.42
N GLN A 278 -11.38 20.78 11.61
CA GLN A 278 -10.97 21.00 10.23
C GLN A 278 -12.02 20.55 9.20
N PHE A 279 -12.83 19.56 9.52
CA PHE A 279 -13.75 18.94 8.58
C PHE A 279 -15.15 18.80 9.17
N ASP A 280 -16.17 19.07 8.35
CA ASP A 280 -17.55 18.71 8.67
C ASP A 280 -18.06 17.64 7.70
N VAL A 281 -18.88 16.71 8.21
CA VAL A 281 -19.53 15.67 7.40
C VAL A 281 -21.00 15.98 7.26
N TYR A 282 -21.46 15.98 6.03
CA TYR A 282 -22.88 16.21 5.70
C TYR A 282 -23.46 15.01 4.96
N CYS A 283 -24.78 14.80 5.11
CA CYS A 283 -25.53 13.83 4.28
C CYS A 283 -26.86 14.48 3.90
N ALA A 284 -26.97 14.92 2.66
CA ALA A 284 -28.12 15.70 2.20
C ALA A 284 -28.73 15.12 0.92
N PRO A 285 -30.04 15.31 0.71
CA PRO A 285 -30.69 14.96 -0.55
C PRO A 285 -30.27 15.90 -1.68
N PHE A 286 -30.33 15.39 -2.90
CA PHE A 286 -29.88 16.09 -4.11
C PHE A 286 -30.47 17.52 -4.23
N GLU A 287 -31.76 17.67 -3.94
CA GLU A 287 -32.50 18.94 -4.07
C GLU A 287 -31.97 20.05 -3.16
N SER A 288 -31.35 19.67 -2.03
CA SER A 288 -30.84 20.62 -1.04
C SER A 288 -29.42 21.10 -1.35
N LEU A 289 -28.68 20.41 -2.24
CA LEU A 289 -27.25 20.62 -2.41
C LEU A 289 -26.86 21.85 -3.22
N GLY A 290 -27.69 22.28 -4.18
CA GLY A 290 -27.37 23.46 -4.99
C GLY A 290 -25.94 23.40 -5.60
N LEU A 291 -25.14 24.44 -5.37
CA LEU A 291 -23.75 24.54 -5.86
C LEU A 291 -22.83 23.45 -5.31
N VAL A 292 -23.14 22.89 -4.13
CA VAL A 292 -22.38 21.78 -3.55
C VAL A 292 -22.44 20.55 -4.47
N MET A 293 -23.59 20.27 -5.11
CA MET A 293 -23.69 19.16 -6.07
C MET A 293 -22.80 19.38 -7.29
N GLU A 294 -22.66 20.59 -7.78
CA GLU A 294 -21.76 20.90 -8.88
C GLU A 294 -20.29 20.64 -8.50
N GLN A 295 -19.90 21.07 -7.31
CA GLN A 295 -18.56 20.80 -6.77
C GLN A 295 -18.30 19.29 -6.60
N ILE A 296 -19.28 18.53 -6.12
CA ILE A 296 -19.21 17.07 -6.03
C ILE A 296 -19.02 16.47 -7.42
N ALA A 297 -19.78 16.90 -8.43
CA ALA A 297 -19.71 16.39 -9.79
C ALA A 297 -18.35 16.71 -10.45
N ILE A 298 -17.80 17.89 -10.23
CA ILE A 298 -16.47 18.29 -10.69
C ILE A 298 -15.39 17.41 -10.01
N ALA A 299 -15.45 17.28 -8.70
CA ALA A 299 -14.50 16.46 -7.93
C ALA A 299 -14.53 14.98 -8.34
N ARG A 300 -15.72 14.44 -8.66
CA ARG A 300 -15.89 13.09 -9.22
C ARG A 300 -15.22 12.96 -10.56
N GLU A 301 -15.47 13.88 -11.51
CA GLU A 301 -14.85 13.85 -12.83
C GLU A 301 -13.33 13.92 -12.73
N ILE A 302 -12.78 14.83 -11.93
CA ILE A 302 -11.33 14.94 -11.68
C ILE A 302 -10.78 13.61 -11.16
N THR A 303 -11.45 13.02 -10.17
CA THR A 303 -11.02 11.77 -9.54
C THR A 303 -11.09 10.59 -10.52
N PHE A 304 -12.20 10.40 -11.20
CA PHE A 304 -12.38 9.31 -12.17
C PHE A 304 -11.50 9.48 -13.41
N ARG A 305 -11.33 10.69 -13.89
CA ARG A 305 -10.41 10.98 -15.00
C ARG A 305 -8.97 10.63 -14.63
N SER A 306 -8.55 10.85 -13.37
CA SER A 306 -7.22 10.50 -12.89
C SER A 306 -6.93 9.00 -12.90
N VAL A 307 -7.97 8.16 -12.89
CA VAL A 307 -7.86 6.69 -12.96
C VAL A 307 -8.29 6.11 -14.31
N GLY A 308 -8.58 6.98 -15.29
CA GLY A 308 -8.96 6.58 -16.64
C GLY A 308 -10.44 6.16 -16.80
N GLU A 309 -11.29 6.50 -15.81
CA GLU A 309 -12.71 6.18 -15.76
C GLU A 309 -13.60 7.44 -15.87
N GLY A 310 -13.02 8.61 -16.12
CA GLY A 310 -13.76 9.86 -16.27
C GLY A 310 -14.61 9.89 -17.54
N THR A 311 -15.69 10.69 -17.48
CA THR A 311 -16.62 10.86 -18.61
C THR A 311 -16.01 11.68 -19.75
N GLY A 312 -14.95 12.45 -19.49
CA GLY A 312 -14.37 13.43 -20.42
C GLY A 312 -15.12 14.76 -20.46
N LEU A 313 -16.20 14.90 -19.69
CA LEU A 313 -17.00 16.12 -19.58
C LEU A 313 -16.44 17.04 -18.47
N SER A 314 -16.89 18.28 -18.40
CA SER A 314 -16.47 19.22 -17.35
C SER A 314 -16.89 18.77 -15.93
N LYS A 315 -17.91 17.94 -15.81
CA LYS A 315 -18.43 17.37 -14.56
C LYS A 315 -19.04 15.99 -14.77
N ASP A 316 -18.90 15.09 -13.79
CA ASP A 316 -19.54 13.77 -13.75
C ASP A 316 -20.85 13.86 -12.95
N SER A 317 -21.94 14.12 -13.68
CA SER A 317 -23.30 14.17 -13.16
C SER A 317 -24.19 13.27 -14.03
N ASP A 318 -25.04 12.45 -13.42
CA ASP A 318 -25.89 11.53 -14.13
C ASP A 318 -27.37 11.57 -13.66
N GLN A 319 -28.24 10.89 -14.40
CA GLN A 319 -29.68 10.81 -14.13
C GLN A 319 -30.01 10.12 -12.80
N PHE A 320 -29.06 9.48 -12.16
CA PHE A 320 -29.26 8.75 -10.89
C PHE A 320 -28.99 9.64 -9.69
N ASP A 321 -28.25 10.75 -9.82
CA ASP A 321 -27.92 11.64 -8.71
C ASP A 321 -29.16 12.06 -7.88
N PRO A 322 -30.33 12.37 -8.48
CA PRO A 322 -31.54 12.74 -7.71
C PRO A 322 -32.13 11.62 -6.84
N HIS A 323 -31.71 10.38 -7.04
CA HIS A 323 -32.27 9.22 -6.31
C HIS A 323 -31.43 8.84 -5.08
N TYR A 324 -30.32 9.53 -4.84
CA TYR A 324 -29.41 9.25 -3.76
C TYR A 324 -29.30 10.41 -2.75
N LEU A 325 -29.01 10.07 -1.53
CA LEU A 325 -28.39 11.02 -0.61
C LEU A 325 -26.92 11.16 -0.95
N HIS A 326 -26.38 12.35 -0.77
CA HIS A 326 -24.97 12.65 -0.97
C HIS A 326 -24.30 12.86 0.37
N LEU A 327 -23.44 11.92 0.76
CA LEU A 327 -22.55 12.03 1.91
C LEU A 327 -21.27 12.71 1.45
N PHE A 328 -20.92 13.85 2.05
CA PHE A 328 -19.69 14.55 1.66
C PHE A 328 -18.95 15.13 2.87
N LEU A 329 -17.64 15.30 2.66
CA LEU A 329 -16.70 15.86 3.61
C LEU A 329 -16.33 17.28 3.16
N TRP A 330 -16.65 18.27 3.99
CA TRP A 330 -16.30 19.67 3.79
C TRP A 330 -15.00 20.00 4.51
N ASP A 331 -13.97 20.45 3.77
CA ASP A 331 -12.71 20.97 4.31
C ASP A 331 -12.86 22.47 4.58
N LYS A 332 -12.98 22.84 5.85
CA LYS A 332 -13.17 24.23 6.29
C LYS A 332 -11.95 25.11 6.00
N SER A 333 -10.76 24.53 6.01
CA SER A 333 -9.52 25.27 5.75
C SER A 333 -9.25 25.44 4.26
N GLY A 334 -9.53 24.41 3.47
CA GLY A 334 -9.39 24.43 2.02
C GLY A 334 -10.58 25.00 1.27
N LEU A 335 -11.71 25.27 1.95
CA LEU A 335 -12.97 25.74 1.39
C LEU A 335 -13.44 24.91 0.19
N ARG A 336 -13.38 23.59 0.32
CA ARG A 336 -13.64 22.64 -0.75
C ARG A 336 -14.27 21.33 -0.27
N ILE A 337 -14.87 20.60 -1.21
CA ILE A 337 -15.28 19.22 -0.97
C ILE A 337 -14.03 18.32 -1.02
N ALA A 338 -13.72 17.68 0.11
CA ALA A 338 -12.55 16.78 0.22
C ALA A 338 -12.87 15.34 -0.20
N GLY A 339 -14.15 14.96 -0.25
CA GLY A 339 -14.62 13.67 -0.70
C GLY A 339 -16.13 13.56 -0.67
N ALA A 340 -16.71 12.68 -1.49
CA ALA A 340 -18.15 12.46 -1.51
C ALA A 340 -18.50 11.03 -1.90
N TYR A 341 -19.67 10.56 -1.41
CA TYR A 341 -20.27 9.25 -1.75
C TYR A 341 -21.77 9.41 -2.01
N ARG A 342 -22.32 8.56 -2.88
CA ARG A 342 -23.76 8.33 -2.99
C ARG A 342 -24.20 7.30 -1.95
N VAL A 343 -25.25 7.57 -1.23
CA VAL A 343 -25.88 6.68 -0.26
C VAL A 343 -27.31 6.41 -0.70
N GLY A 344 -27.64 5.16 -1.00
CA GLY A 344 -28.97 4.76 -1.44
C GLY A 344 -29.61 3.78 -0.44
N PHE A 345 -30.86 4.02 -0.10
CA PHE A 345 -31.69 3.05 0.60
C PHE A 345 -32.36 2.16 -0.45
N VAL A 346 -31.96 0.88 -0.51
CA VAL A 346 -32.38 -0.05 -1.55
C VAL A 346 -33.90 -0.17 -1.64
N ASP A 347 -34.57 -0.23 -0.48
CA ASP A 347 -36.04 -0.36 -0.41
C ASP A 347 -36.76 0.87 -0.99
N GLU A 348 -36.20 2.09 -0.80
CA GLU A 348 -36.76 3.31 -1.34
C GLU A 348 -36.52 3.42 -2.85
N ILE A 349 -35.33 3.03 -3.32
CA ILE A 349 -34.98 3.06 -4.73
C ILE A 349 -35.87 2.08 -5.51
N ILE A 350 -36.05 0.86 -5.00
CA ILE A 350 -36.93 -0.14 -5.64
C ILE A 350 -38.38 0.34 -5.64
N SER A 351 -38.87 0.95 -4.56
CA SER A 351 -40.26 1.41 -4.49
C SER A 351 -40.55 2.59 -5.43
N LYS A 352 -39.54 3.39 -5.77
CA LYS A 352 -39.69 4.56 -6.66
C LYS A 352 -39.47 4.25 -8.14
N GLN A 353 -38.81 3.15 -8.47
CA GLN A 353 -38.48 2.80 -9.86
C GLN A 353 -39.23 1.56 -10.41
N GLY A 354 -40.03 0.88 -9.58
CA GLY A 354 -40.88 -0.24 -9.97
C GLY A 354 -40.11 -1.55 -10.14
#